data_dbeb5d2be13908d7d515ddae1073dace
#
_entry.id   dbeb5d2be13908d7d515ddae1073dace
#
_cell.length_a   1.000
_cell.length_b   1.000
_cell.length_c   1.000
_cell.angle_alpha   90.00
_cell.angle_beta   90.00
_cell.angle_gamma   90.00
#
_symmetry.space_group_name_H-M   'P 1'
#
loop_
_entity.id
_entity.type
_entity.pdbx_description
1 polymer ?
#
loop_
_entity_poly.entity_id
_entity_poly.type
_entity_poly.pdbx_seq_one_letter_code
_entity_poly.pdbx_strand_id
1 'polypeptide(L)'
;LGPMLEDHGLVGMVEPLGFAICALRHKAEAVEAIEALGARGRFKLVHDTFHHHLAHGGPIYAEHTGIVHVSGVVDQTLAVSEMRDGHRVLVDGRDRLGNIEQLRALAAAGYAGPVSFEPFAKEVHDLADPVAALAESMEFIRSRLAARAA
;
A
#
# COMPACT_ATOMS: atom_id res chain seq x y z
N LEU A 1 9.65 14.09 16.84
CA LEU A 1 9.16 12.70 16.82
C LEU A 1 10.28 11.68 17.03
N GLY A 2 11.48 11.80 16.37
CA GLY A 2 12.54 10.80 16.44
C GLY A 2 12.91 10.36 17.85
N PRO A 3 13.27 11.26 18.78
CA PRO A 3 13.57 10.89 20.16
C PRO A 3 12.41 10.19 20.88
N MET A 4 11.16 10.65 20.67
CA MET A 4 9.98 10.02 21.27
C MET A 4 9.77 8.58 20.79
N LEU A 5 9.98 8.32 19.49
CA LEU A 5 9.89 6.97 18.93
C LEU A 5 10.99 6.05 19.54
N GLU A 6 12.20 6.58 19.65
CA GLU A 6 13.35 5.88 20.23
C GLU A 6 13.13 5.52 21.70
N ASP A 7 12.66 6.48 22.51
CA ASP A 7 12.35 6.29 23.94
C ASP A 7 11.29 5.21 24.18
N HIS A 8 10.40 4.99 23.21
CA HIS A 8 9.32 4.01 23.29
C HIS A 8 9.58 2.74 22.47
N GLY A 9 10.72 2.60 21.82
CA GLY A 9 11.04 1.45 20.96
C GLY A 9 10.10 1.32 19.75
N LEU A 10 9.61 2.44 19.22
CA LEU A 10 8.67 2.48 18.11
C LEU A 10 9.36 2.87 16.79
N VAL A 11 8.82 2.39 15.69
CA VAL A 11 9.18 2.81 14.33
C VAL A 11 8.02 3.63 13.74
N GLY A 12 8.35 4.84 13.28
CA GLY A 12 7.38 5.70 12.59
C GLY A 12 7.16 5.21 11.16
N MET A 13 5.89 5.04 10.76
CA MET A 13 5.54 4.71 9.39
C MET A 13 5.12 5.98 8.65
N VAL A 14 5.82 6.29 7.56
CA VAL A 14 5.54 7.45 6.70
C VAL A 14 4.79 6.97 5.48
N GLU A 15 3.60 7.50 5.28
CA GLU A 15 2.74 7.15 4.16
C GLU A 15 2.60 8.34 3.19
N PRO A 16 3.29 8.32 2.04
CA PRO A 16 3.06 9.29 0.99
C PRO A 16 1.71 9.04 0.33
N LEU A 17 0.81 10.03 0.43
CA LEU A 17 -0.53 9.94 -0.14
C LEU A 17 -0.50 10.39 -1.60
N GLY A 18 -0.88 9.53 -2.53
CA GLY A 18 -0.77 9.75 -3.97
C GLY A 18 -1.67 10.85 -4.56
N PHE A 19 -2.55 11.46 -3.77
CA PHE A 19 -3.42 12.55 -4.22
C PHE A 19 -2.64 13.78 -4.67
N ALA A 20 -3.08 14.40 -5.77
CA ALA A 20 -2.41 15.59 -6.34
C ALA A 20 -2.31 16.78 -5.39
N ILE A 21 -3.20 16.85 -4.38
CA ILE A 21 -3.24 17.93 -3.38
C ILE A 21 -2.35 17.68 -2.16
N CYS A 22 -1.77 16.47 -2.02
CA CYS A 22 -0.93 16.15 -0.86
C CYS A 22 0.48 16.73 -1.00
N ALA A 23 0.97 17.33 0.08
CA ALA A 23 2.33 17.88 0.15
C ALA A 23 3.39 16.76 0.03
N LEU A 24 3.19 15.62 0.68
CA LEU A 24 4.02 14.42 0.52
C LEU A 24 3.28 13.44 -0.36
N ARG A 25 3.58 13.47 -1.67
CA ARG A 25 2.91 12.65 -2.67
C ARG A 25 3.72 11.45 -3.11
N HIS A 26 5.02 11.60 -3.22
CA HIS A 26 5.90 10.59 -3.78
C HIS A 26 6.82 9.97 -2.72
N LYS A 27 7.00 8.66 -2.79
CA LYS A 27 7.88 7.93 -1.87
C LYS A 27 9.34 8.41 -1.91
N ALA A 28 9.80 8.88 -3.07
CA ALA A 28 11.16 9.40 -3.23
C ALA A 28 11.46 10.54 -2.25
N GLU A 29 10.52 11.46 -2.05
CA GLU A 29 10.66 12.61 -1.15
C GLU A 29 10.78 12.15 0.32
N ALA A 30 9.99 11.15 0.71
CA ALA A 30 10.07 10.57 2.05
C ALA A 30 11.40 9.82 2.27
N VAL A 31 11.85 9.05 1.27
CA VAL A 31 13.14 8.35 1.32
C VAL A 31 14.28 9.33 1.44
N GLU A 32 14.31 10.38 0.61
CA GLU A 32 15.33 11.43 0.68
C GLU A 32 15.40 12.06 2.09
N ALA A 33 14.27 12.38 2.69
CA ALA A 33 14.21 12.93 4.05
C ALA A 33 14.71 11.93 5.11
N ILE A 34 14.33 10.65 5.02
CA ILE A 34 14.78 9.58 5.93
C ILE A 34 16.31 9.40 5.84
N GLU A 35 16.86 9.40 4.62
CA GLU A 35 18.30 9.27 4.39
C GLU A 35 19.07 10.50 4.89
N ALA A 36 18.60 11.69 4.55
CA ALA A 36 19.25 12.93 4.98
C ALA A 36 19.34 13.07 6.51
N LEU A 37 18.39 12.48 7.23
CA LEU A 37 18.36 12.45 8.70
C LEU A 37 19.10 11.25 9.30
N GLY A 38 19.63 10.32 8.51
CA GLY A 38 20.21 9.07 9.00
C GLY A 38 19.19 8.25 9.82
N ALA A 39 17.91 8.28 9.44
CA ALA A 39 16.81 7.84 10.27
C ALA A 39 16.17 6.51 9.84
N ARG A 40 16.84 5.68 9.04
CA ARG A 40 16.33 4.36 8.55
C ARG A 40 15.88 3.41 9.66
N GLY A 41 16.47 3.47 10.83
CA GLY A 41 16.08 2.64 11.96
C GLY A 41 14.83 3.14 12.71
N ARG A 42 14.46 4.41 12.52
CA ARG A 42 13.36 5.07 13.21
C ARG A 42 12.14 5.35 12.36
N PHE A 43 12.33 5.43 11.05
CA PHE A 43 11.26 5.68 10.08
C PHE A 43 11.33 4.69 8.94
N LYS A 44 10.17 4.19 8.54
CA LYS A 44 9.96 3.34 7.38
C LYS A 44 8.82 3.90 6.54
N LEU A 45 8.71 3.44 5.30
CA LEU A 45 7.57 3.76 4.44
C LEU A 45 6.40 2.81 4.69
N VAL A 46 5.20 3.33 4.54
CA VAL A 46 4.05 2.56 4.08
C VAL A 46 4.11 2.50 2.56
N HIS A 47 4.08 1.32 1.98
CA HIS A 47 3.77 1.15 0.57
C HIS A 47 2.29 0.83 0.44
N ASP A 48 1.46 1.84 0.26
CA ASP A 48 0.05 1.66 -0.06
C ASP A 48 -0.12 1.53 -1.58
N THR A 49 -0.77 0.46 -2.04
CA THR A 49 -0.94 0.16 -3.47
C THR A 49 -1.84 1.16 -4.19
N PHE A 50 -2.86 1.68 -3.50
CA PHE A 50 -3.74 2.72 -4.01
C PHE A 50 -2.99 4.04 -4.20
N HIS A 51 -2.29 4.50 -3.16
CA HIS A 51 -1.53 5.74 -3.23
C HIS A 51 -0.36 5.66 -4.22
N HIS A 52 0.29 4.50 -4.34
CA HIS A 52 1.30 4.27 -5.36
C HIS A 52 0.72 4.42 -6.78
N HIS A 53 -0.46 3.85 -7.02
CA HIS A 53 -1.16 3.98 -8.31
C HIS A 53 -1.56 5.44 -8.59
N LEU A 54 -2.11 6.16 -7.61
CA LEU A 54 -2.47 7.58 -7.74
C LEU A 54 -1.26 8.49 -8.04
N ALA A 55 -0.09 8.13 -7.51
CA ALA A 55 1.16 8.84 -7.78
C ALA A 55 1.78 8.49 -9.15
N HIS A 56 1.08 7.70 -9.97
CA HIS A 56 1.55 7.16 -11.25
C HIS A 56 2.74 6.21 -11.13
N GLY A 57 2.83 5.46 -10.03
CA GLY A 57 3.88 4.48 -9.80
C GLY A 57 5.20 5.09 -9.31
N GLY A 58 6.30 4.55 -9.81
CA GLY A 58 7.65 4.95 -9.43
C GLY A 58 8.43 3.81 -8.74
N PRO A 59 9.60 4.10 -8.16
CA PRO A 59 10.41 3.09 -7.48
C PRO A 59 9.70 2.45 -6.28
N ILE A 60 9.97 1.16 -6.04
CA ILE A 60 9.30 0.37 -5.00
C ILE A 60 9.88 0.63 -3.59
N TYR A 61 11.18 0.92 -3.44
CA TYR A 61 11.85 1.17 -2.15
C TYR A 61 11.63 0.07 -1.10
N ALA A 62 11.77 -1.21 -1.48
CA ALA A 62 11.51 -2.37 -0.61
C ALA A 62 12.30 -2.30 0.72
N GLU A 63 13.57 -1.88 0.71
CA GLU A 63 14.41 -1.75 1.90
C GLU A 63 13.92 -0.70 2.91
N HIS A 64 13.21 0.32 2.43
CA HIS A 64 12.62 1.36 3.27
C HIS A 64 11.21 1.02 3.72
N THR A 65 10.54 0.05 3.09
CA THR A 65 9.15 -0.30 3.37
C THR A 65 9.05 -1.09 4.66
N GLY A 66 8.20 -0.63 5.59
CA GLY A 66 7.91 -1.29 6.87
C GLY A 66 6.61 -2.08 6.83
N ILE A 67 5.61 -1.60 6.09
CA ILE A 67 4.33 -2.25 5.90
C ILE A 67 3.79 -1.95 4.49
N VAL A 68 3.03 -2.89 3.95
CA VAL A 68 2.29 -2.71 2.70
C VAL A 68 0.80 -2.66 3.00
N HIS A 69 0.09 -1.65 2.49
CA HIS A 69 -1.36 -1.59 2.49
C HIS A 69 -1.91 -1.98 1.13
N VAL A 70 -2.96 -2.80 1.12
CA VAL A 70 -3.64 -3.25 -0.09
C VAL A 70 -5.13 -2.94 -0.04
N SER A 71 -5.63 -2.41 -1.14
CA SER A 71 -7.05 -2.26 -1.42
C SER A 71 -7.25 -2.31 -2.93
N GLY A 72 -8.46 -2.64 -3.38
CA GLY A 72 -8.79 -2.67 -4.81
C GLY A 72 -9.62 -1.46 -5.23
N VAL A 73 -9.59 -1.14 -6.51
CA VAL A 73 -10.57 -0.27 -7.18
C VAL A 73 -11.10 -1.03 -8.39
N VAL A 74 -12.42 -1.20 -8.48
CA VAL A 74 -13.05 -2.08 -9.49
C VAL A 74 -13.82 -1.32 -10.57
N ASP A 75 -14.16 -0.04 -10.36
CA ASP A 75 -14.82 0.79 -11.37
C ASP A 75 -13.84 1.14 -12.49
N GLN A 76 -14.02 0.49 -13.63
CA GLN A 76 -13.16 0.66 -14.82
C GLN A 76 -13.35 2.02 -15.52
N THR A 77 -14.41 2.74 -15.22
CA THR A 77 -14.72 4.04 -15.84
C THR A 77 -14.18 5.23 -15.05
N LEU A 78 -13.87 5.02 -13.77
CA LEU A 78 -13.40 6.06 -12.88
C LEU A 78 -12.00 6.54 -13.27
N ALA A 79 -11.83 7.83 -13.56
CA ALA A 79 -10.52 8.39 -13.86
C ALA A 79 -9.61 8.35 -12.61
N VAL A 80 -8.31 8.17 -12.79
CA VAL A 80 -7.34 8.11 -11.67
C VAL A 80 -7.42 9.37 -10.80
N SER A 81 -7.59 10.54 -11.42
CA SER A 81 -7.72 11.83 -10.72
C SER A 81 -9.00 11.95 -9.88
N GLU A 82 -9.99 11.11 -10.14
CA GLU A 82 -11.29 11.08 -9.44
C GLU A 82 -11.35 10.00 -8.35
N MET A 83 -10.36 9.11 -8.29
CA MET A 83 -10.28 8.10 -7.23
C MET A 83 -10.16 8.75 -5.85
N ARG A 84 -10.88 8.19 -4.88
CA ARG A 84 -10.90 8.59 -3.48
C ARG A 84 -10.95 7.35 -2.60
N ASP A 85 -10.69 7.53 -1.31
CA ASP A 85 -10.71 6.41 -0.34
C ASP A 85 -12.04 5.64 -0.36
N GLY A 86 -13.17 6.32 -0.56
CA GLY A 86 -14.48 5.68 -0.69
C GLY A 86 -14.64 4.69 -1.84
N HIS A 87 -13.69 4.62 -2.78
CA HIS A 87 -13.67 3.64 -3.87
C HIS A 87 -12.80 2.41 -3.55
N ARG A 88 -12.13 2.39 -2.40
CA ARG A 88 -11.20 1.34 -1.99
C ARG A 88 -11.97 0.16 -1.41
N VAL A 89 -12.03 -0.93 -2.18
CA VAL A 89 -12.68 -2.20 -1.82
C VAL A 89 -11.64 -3.30 -1.54
N LEU A 90 -12.10 -4.51 -1.24
CA LEU A 90 -11.22 -5.68 -1.15
C LEU A 90 -10.65 -6.04 -2.53
N VAL A 91 -9.44 -6.57 -2.56
CA VAL A 91 -8.74 -6.93 -3.80
C VAL A 91 -9.33 -8.21 -4.38
N ASP A 92 -9.75 -8.16 -5.65
CA ASP A 92 -10.23 -9.30 -6.41
C ASP A 92 -9.78 -9.24 -7.89
N GLY A 93 -10.32 -10.11 -8.72
CA GLY A 93 -9.96 -10.19 -10.16
C GLY A 93 -10.34 -8.98 -11.00
N ARG A 94 -11.11 -8.03 -10.47
CA ARG A 94 -11.53 -6.79 -11.14
C ARG A 94 -10.61 -5.61 -10.80
N ASP A 95 -9.64 -5.83 -9.87
CA ASP A 95 -8.73 -4.79 -9.43
C ASP A 95 -7.99 -4.14 -10.59
N ARG A 96 -7.94 -2.81 -10.59
CA ARG A 96 -7.25 -2.00 -11.59
C ARG A 96 -6.04 -1.23 -11.06
N LEU A 97 -5.71 -1.38 -9.78
CA LEU A 97 -4.54 -0.74 -9.17
C LEU A 97 -3.24 -1.50 -9.45
N GLY A 98 -3.34 -2.76 -9.93
CA GLY A 98 -2.18 -3.61 -10.16
C GLY A 98 -1.60 -4.15 -8.85
N ASN A 99 -2.44 -4.50 -7.87
CA ASN A 99 -1.99 -5.01 -6.58
C ASN A 99 -1.03 -6.19 -6.71
N ILE A 100 -1.34 -7.15 -7.57
CA ILE A 100 -0.52 -8.35 -7.73
C ILE A 100 0.86 -8.02 -8.31
N GLU A 101 0.93 -7.13 -9.29
CA GLU A 101 2.17 -6.67 -9.91
C GLU A 101 3.04 -5.90 -8.90
N GLN A 102 2.43 -5.02 -8.10
CA GLN A 102 3.11 -4.28 -7.05
C GLN A 102 3.66 -5.20 -5.96
N LEU A 103 2.88 -6.17 -5.49
CA LEU A 103 3.31 -7.17 -4.51
C LEU A 103 4.44 -8.07 -5.04
N ARG A 104 4.38 -8.48 -6.31
CA ARG A 104 5.48 -9.21 -6.97
C ARG A 104 6.75 -8.39 -7.03
N ALA A 105 6.63 -7.11 -7.41
CA ALA A 105 7.79 -6.21 -7.48
C ALA A 105 8.43 -6.00 -6.10
N LEU A 106 7.62 -5.84 -5.04
CA LEU A 106 8.10 -5.77 -3.66
C LEU A 106 8.83 -7.04 -3.24
N ALA A 107 8.24 -8.21 -3.48
CA ALA A 107 8.85 -9.49 -3.14
C ALA A 107 10.16 -9.73 -3.92
N ALA A 108 10.18 -9.41 -5.22
CA ALA A 108 11.39 -9.51 -6.06
C ALA A 108 12.51 -8.57 -5.60
N ALA A 109 12.14 -7.41 -5.01
CA ALA A 109 13.08 -6.47 -4.40
C ALA A 109 13.44 -6.83 -2.94
N GLY A 110 13.04 -8.01 -2.44
CA GLY A 110 13.41 -8.52 -1.12
C GLY A 110 12.50 -8.13 0.04
N TYR A 111 11.34 -7.51 -0.21
CA TYR A 111 10.38 -7.24 0.85
C TYR A 111 9.75 -8.55 1.37
N ALA A 112 9.81 -8.75 2.68
CA ALA A 112 9.24 -9.90 3.39
C ALA A 112 8.43 -9.49 4.63
N GLY A 113 8.03 -8.21 4.70
CA GLY A 113 7.28 -7.64 5.82
C GLY A 113 5.77 -7.90 5.72
N PRO A 114 4.99 -7.32 6.65
CA PRO A 114 3.55 -7.50 6.71
C PRO A 114 2.83 -6.82 5.54
N VAL A 115 1.72 -7.45 5.11
CA VAL A 115 0.74 -6.88 4.18
C VAL A 115 -0.60 -6.79 4.89
N SER A 116 -1.19 -5.62 4.92
CA SER A 116 -2.46 -5.33 5.60
C SER A 116 -3.50 -4.83 4.62
N PHE A 117 -4.75 -5.25 4.79
CA PHE A 117 -5.88 -4.67 4.06
C PHE A 117 -6.22 -3.27 4.59
N GLU A 118 -6.50 -2.35 3.68
CA GLU A 118 -6.95 -1.01 4.01
C GLU A 118 -8.07 -0.53 3.06
N PRO A 119 -9.22 -1.22 3.01
CA PRO A 119 -10.37 -0.78 2.26
C PRO A 119 -11.18 0.25 3.04
N PHE A 120 -11.67 1.30 2.36
CA PHE A 120 -12.49 2.37 2.97
C PHE A 120 -13.90 2.47 2.38
N ALA A 121 -14.22 1.71 1.35
CA ALA A 121 -15.54 1.75 0.74
C ALA A 121 -16.62 1.35 1.75
N LYS A 122 -17.72 2.12 1.78
CA LYS A 122 -18.85 1.85 2.68
C LYS A 122 -19.39 0.42 2.53
N GLU A 123 -19.43 -0.08 1.30
CA GLU A 123 -19.89 -1.44 1.00
C GLU A 123 -19.03 -2.53 1.68
N VAL A 124 -17.75 -2.28 1.93
CA VAL A 124 -16.87 -3.21 2.67
C VAL A 124 -17.16 -3.12 4.17
N HIS A 125 -17.42 -1.93 4.69
CA HIS A 125 -17.77 -1.72 6.11
C HIS A 125 -19.15 -2.28 6.46
N ASP A 126 -20.06 -2.36 5.49
CA ASP A 126 -21.42 -2.88 5.67
C ASP A 126 -21.53 -4.40 5.39
N LEU A 127 -20.42 -5.11 5.13
CA LEU A 127 -20.45 -6.57 4.88
C LEU A 127 -21.04 -7.32 6.06
N ALA A 128 -21.97 -8.23 5.75
CA ALA A 128 -22.58 -9.11 6.77
C ALA A 128 -21.57 -10.12 7.35
N ASP A 129 -20.61 -10.58 6.54
CA ASP A 129 -19.52 -11.46 6.96
C ASP A 129 -18.16 -10.89 6.42
N PRO A 130 -17.57 -9.93 7.12
CA PRO A 130 -16.28 -9.36 6.71
C PRO A 130 -15.13 -10.35 6.82
N VAL A 131 -15.24 -11.36 7.69
CA VAL A 131 -14.18 -12.38 7.88
C VAL A 131 -14.11 -13.27 6.64
N ALA A 132 -15.24 -13.77 6.15
CA ALA A 132 -15.28 -14.56 4.92
C ALA A 132 -14.77 -13.75 3.71
N ALA A 133 -15.23 -12.51 3.55
CA ALA A 133 -14.82 -11.64 2.44
C ALA A 133 -13.32 -11.34 2.45
N LEU A 134 -12.74 -11.06 3.64
CA LEU A 134 -11.29 -10.88 3.79
C LEU A 134 -10.54 -12.18 3.46
N ALA A 135 -11.03 -13.34 3.91
CA ALA A 135 -10.40 -14.62 3.61
C ALA A 135 -10.39 -14.92 2.10
N GLU A 136 -11.49 -14.64 1.39
CA GLU A 136 -11.58 -14.78 -0.07
C GLU A 136 -10.57 -13.87 -0.79
N SER A 137 -10.48 -12.60 -0.39
CA SER A 137 -9.52 -11.66 -0.97
C SER A 137 -8.06 -12.07 -0.68
N MET A 138 -7.77 -12.56 0.53
CA MET A 138 -6.45 -13.10 0.87
C MET A 138 -6.10 -14.31 0.00
N GLU A 139 -7.03 -15.23 -0.21
CA GLU A 139 -6.81 -16.42 -1.05
C GLU A 139 -6.63 -16.02 -2.52
N PHE A 140 -7.39 -15.05 -3.02
CA PHE A 140 -7.19 -14.49 -4.35
C PHE A 140 -5.75 -13.98 -4.50
N ILE A 141 -5.29 -13.12 -3.59
CA ILE A 141 -3.93 -12.55 -3.65
C ILE A 141 -2.89 -13.69 -3.60
N ARG A 142 -3.00 -14.62 -2.66
CA ARG A 142 -2.05 -15.74 -2.50
C ARG A 142 -1.96 -16.61 -3.73
N SER A 143 -3.11 -17.00 -4.28
CA SER A 143 -3.16 -17.84 -5.50
C SER A 143 -2.51 -17.14 -6.70
N ARG A 144 -2.73 -15.83 -6.86
CA ARG A 144 -2.12 -15.05 -7.93
C ARG A 144 -0.62 -14.86 -7.75
N LEU A 145 -0.14 -14.67 -6.52
CA LEU A 145 1.31 -14.58 -6.24
C LEU A 145 2.01 -15.93 -6.45
N ALA A 146 1.36 -17.06 -6.11
CA ALA A 146 1.90 -18.40 -6.30
C ALA A 146 1.95 -18.82 -7.79
N ALA A 147 1.02 -18.33 -8.61
CA ALA A 147 1.06 -18.56 -10.05
C ALA A 147 2.26 -17.83 -10.64
N ARG A 148 3.29 -18.59 -11.09
CA ARG A 148 4.44 -18.03 -11.82
C ARG A 148 3.91 -17.30 -13.07
N ALA A 149 4.47 -16.11 -13.35
CA ALA A 149 4.32 -15.53 -14.67
C ALA A 149 4.82 -16.55 -15.69
N ALA A 150 3.91 -17.03 -16.53
CA ALA A 150 4.24 -17.97 -17.61
C ALA A 150 5.07 -17.26 -18.67
#